data_cfb79f10137c0cd896d8c6078fa0574f
#
_entry.id   cfb79f10137c0cd896d8c6078fa0574f
#
_cell.length_a   1.000
_cell.length_b   1.000
_cell.length_c   1.000
_cell.angle_alpha   90.00
_cell.angle_beta   90.00
_cell.angle_gamma   90.00
#
_symmetry.space_group_name_H-M   'P 1'
#
loop_
_entity.id
_entity.type
_entity.pdbx_description
1 polymer ?
#
loop_
_entity_poly.entity_id
_entity_poly.type
_entity_poly.pdbx_seq_one_letter_code
_entity_poly.pdbx_strand_id
1 'polypeptide(L)'
;RPGNFELGEMSMASMPVDTTHPAYDQMLPAWELVDDLMGGTQAMKAAGTKWLPQEDGEGSDAYESRLARSDLYNGYAKAVRELSRRPFARAVTIRGELPEPLNAMAEGVDEEGRNLTRFSKDVLTVAVNRGLCHILVDYPPNQAANLGEERQMGLRPRFVLIDPKDL
;
A
#
# COMPACT_ATOMS: atom_id res chain seq x y z
N ARG A 1 -7.08 18.89 24.47
CA ARG A 1 -5.98 18.28 25.29
C ARG A 1 -5.74 16.91 24.71
N PRO A 2 -4.54 16.55 24.22
CA PRO A 2 -4.24 15.20 23.80
C PRO A 2 -4.18 14.30 25.04
N GLY A 3 -4.94 13.20 25.03
CA GLY A 3 -4.90 12.20 26.07
C GLY A 3 -3.53 11.51 26.05
N ASN A 4 -2.93 11.41 27.22
CA ASN A 4 -1.73 10.59 27.44
C ASN A 4 -2.09 9.13 27.16
N PHE A 5 -1.49 8.57 26.11
CA PHE A 5 -1.45 7.13 25.89
C PHE A 5 -0.41 6.56 26.87
N GLU A 6 -0.88 5.99 27.98
CA GLU A 6 -0.04 5.11 28.77
C GLU A 6 0.16 3.80 27.97
N LEU A 7 1.31 3.66 27.38
CA LEU A 7 1.82 2.37 26.89
C LEU A 7 2.12 1.53 28.13
N GLY A 8 1.15 0.74 28.59
CA GLY A 8 1.42 -0.31 29.54
C GLY A 8 2.54 -1.19 28.98
N GLU A 9 3.61 -1.36 29.75
CA GLU A 9 4.71 -2.27 29.45
C GLU A 9 4.20 -3.71 29.41
N MET A 10 3.61 -4.12 28.28
CA MET A 10 3.44 -5.54 27.99
C MET A 10 4.78 -6.08 27.51
N SER A 11 5.37 -6.94 28.32
CA SER A 11 6.60 -7.67 27.96
C SER A 11 6.42 -8.35 26.60
N MET A 12 7.15 -7.88 25.60
CA MET A 12 7.16 -8.43 24.23
C MET A 12 7.68 -9.88 24.15
N ALA A 13 8.17 -10.44 25.25
CA ALA A 13 8.85 -11.75 25.29
C ALA A 13 7.92 -12.98 25.25
N SER A 14 6.59 -12.80 25.25
CA SER A 14 5.62 -13.92 25.31
C SER A 14 4.49 -13.85 24.30
N MET A 15 4.50 -12.88 23.36
CA MET A 15 3.46 -12.82 22.33
C MET A 15 3.77 -13.77 21.19
N PRO A 16 2.78 -14.55 20.69
CA PRO A 16 2.93 -15.30 19.46
C PRO A 16 3.41 -14.40 18.31
N VAL A 17 4.21 -14.98 17.40
CA VAL A 17 4.80 -14.21 16.26
C VAL A 17 3.74 -13.61 15.33
N ASP A 18 2.55 -14.22 15.32
CA ASP A 18 1.38 -13.82 14.54
C ASP A 18 0.47 -12.81 15.25
N THR A 19 0.88 -12.30 16.42
CA THR A 19 0.09 -11.30 17.15
C THR A 19 0.27 -9.92 16.54
N THR A 20 -0.83 -9.34 16.06
CA THR A 20 -0.83 -7.99 15.51
C THR A 20 -0.64 -6.92 16.58
N HIS A 21 -0.02 -5.82 16.20
CA HIS A 21 0.12 -4.68 17.10
C HIS A 21 -1.23 -3.96 17.26
N PRO A 22 -1.63 -3.50 18.45
CA PRO A 22 -2.93 -2.83 18.67
C PRO A 22 -3.19 -1.63 17.75
N ALA A 23 -2.15 -0.90 17.35
CA ALA A 23 -2.29 0.21 16.41
C ALA A 23 -2.65 -0.27 14.99
N TYR A 24 -2.18 -1.46 14.59
CA TYR A 24 -2.59 -2.10 13.33
C TYR A 24 -4.09 -2.42 13.36
N ASP A 25 -4.56 -3.06 14.42
CA ASP A 25 -5.97 -3.44 14.57
C ASP A 25 -6.90 -2.21 14.55
N GLN A 26 -6.46 -1.09 15.13
CA GLN A 26 -7.19 0.19 15.08
C GLN A 26 -7.29 0.77 13.67
N MET A 27 -6.31 0.51 12.81
CA MET A 27 -6.29 1.03 11.44
C MET A 27 -7.09 0.17 10.46
N LEU A 28 -7.28 -1.13 10.73
CA LEU A 28 -7.94 -2.06 9.82
C LEU A 28 -9.29 -1.57 9.28
N PRO A 29 -10.24 -1.06 10.10
CA PRO A 29 -11.53 -0.59 9.59
C PRO A 29 -11.39 0.58 8.61
N ALA A 30 -10.42 1.47 8.85
CA ALA A 30 -10.14 2.58 7.95
C ALA A 30 -9.53 2.10 6.61
N TRP A 31 -8.64 1.13 6.67
CA TRP A 31 -8.04 0.52 5.47
C TRP A 31 -9.06 -0.25 4.64
N GLU A 32 -10.00 -0.97 5.28
CA GLU A 32 -11.10 -1.62 4.58
C GLU A 32 -11.99 -0.63 3.82
N LEU A 33 -12.34 0.50 4.47
CA LEU A 33 -13.08 1.57 3.81
C LEU A 33 -12.31 2.12 2.59
N VAL A 34 -10.99 2.32 2.74
CA VAL A 34 -10.13 2.80 1.66
C VAL A 34 -10.10 1.81 0.50
N ASP A 35 -10.01 0.49 0.77
CA ASP A 35 -10.04 -0.54 -0.27
C ASP A 35 -11.36 -0.51 -1.06
N ASP A 36 -12.48 -0.44 -0.35
CA ASP A 36 -13.80 -0.37 -0.97
C ASP A 36 -13.97 0.91 -1.80
N LEU A 37 -13.48 2.07 -1.30
CA LEU A 37 -13.47 3.33 -2.04
C LEU A 37 -12.57 3.27 -3.27
N MET A 38 -11.36 2.70 -3.16
CA MET A 38 -10.44 2.56 -4.29
C MET A 38 -10.96 1.56 -5.32
N GLY A 39 -11.68 0.52 -4.88
CA GLY A 39 -12.39 -0.45 -5.75
C GLY A 39 -13.62 0.13 -6.45
N GLY A 40 -14.10 1.31 -6.03
CA GLY A 40 -15.17 2.06 -6.68
C GLY A 40 -16.55 1.46 -6.49
N THR A 41 -17.47 1.80 -7.42
CA THR A 41 -18.89 1.39 -7.33
C THR A 41 -19.08 -0.12 -7.13
N GLN A 42 -18.26 -0.95 -7.78
CA GLN A 42 -18.42 -2.40 -7.68
C GLN A 42 -18.06 -2.93 -6.29
N ALA A 43 -16.94 -2.48 -5.71
CA ALA A 43 -16.53 -2.86 -4.36
C ALA A 43 -17.54 -2.36 -3.31
N MET A 44 -17.99 -1.12 -3.44
CA MET A 44 -19.01 -0.54 -2.55
C MET A 44 -20.34 -1.30 -2.60
N LYS A 45 -20.79 -1.73 -3.80
CA LYS A 45 -21.97 -2.58 -3.95
C LYS A 45 -21.77 -3.97 -3.36
N ALA A 46 -20.59 -4.56 -3.54
CA ALA A 46 -20.27 -5.86 -2.97
C ALA A 46 -20.28 -5.85 -1.45
N ALA A 47 -19.88 -4.74 -0.83
CA ALA A 47 -19.96 -4.55 0.62
C ALA A 47 -21.40 -4.39 1.16
N GLY A 48 -22.37 -4.12 0.29
CA GLY A 48 -23.80 -4.14 0.57
C GLY A 48 -24.17 -3.23 1.76
N THR A 49 -24.81 -3.82 2.75
CA THR A 49 -25.34 -3.09 3.94
C THR A 49 -24.27 -2.41 4.77
N LYS A 50 -22.99 -2.75 4.60
CA LYS A 50 -21.88 -2.09 5.31
C LYS A 50 -21.79 -0.60 4.95
N TRP A 51 -22.00 -0.24 3.67
CA TRP A 51 -21.90 1.14 3.20
C TRP A 51 -23.22 1.74 2.69
N LEU A 52 -24.21 0.89 2.39
CA LEU A 52 -25.56 1.28 2.02
C LEU A 52 -26.53 0.53 2.92
N PRO A 53 -26.77 1.01 4.16
CA PRO A 53 -27.67 0.31 5.09
C PRO A 53 -29.10 0.23 4.51
N GLN A 54 -29.79 -0.85 4.86
CA GLN A 54 -31.20 -1.00 4.57
C GLN A 54 -32.01 -0.06 5.44
N GLU A 55 -32.98 0.63 4.86
CA GLU A 55 -33.84 1.56 5.60
C GLU A 55 -34.89 0.81 6.42
N ASP A 56 -35.34 1.40 7.51
CA ASP A 56 -36.39 0.83 8.34
C ASP A 56 -37.67 0.62 7.52
N GLY A 57 -38.16 -0.62 7.51
CA GLY A 57 -39.35 -1.00 6.73
C GLY A 57 -39.12 -1.23 5.23
N GLU A 58 -37.89 -1.09 4.74
CA GLU A 58 -37.54 -1.41 3.35
C GLU A 58 -37.54 -2.94 3.15
N GLY A 59 -38.34 -3.43 2.20
CA GLY A 59 -38.33 -4.84 1.80
C GLY A 59 -37.02 -5.19 1.07
N SER A 60 -36.62 -6.49 1.13
CA SER A 60 -35.37 -6.96 0.51
C SER A 60 -35.28 -6.65 -0.98
N ASP A 61 -36.36 -6.83 -1.72
CA ASP A 61 -36.42 -6.56 -3.20
C ASP A 61 -36.22 -5.07 -3.49
N ALA A 62 -36.75 -4.19 -2.63
CA ALA A 62 -36.59 -2.74 -2.75
C ALA A 62 -35.13 -2.34 -2.48
N TYR A 63 -34.51 -2.90 -1.44
CA TYR A 63 -33.10 -2.71 -1.11
C TYR A 63 -32.20 -3.17 -2.25
N GLU A 64 -32.38 -4.38 -2.77
CA GLU A 64 -31.58 -4.91 -3.86
C GLU A 64 -31.70 -4.04 -5.12
N SER A 65 -32.92 -3.59 -5.44
CA SER A 65 -33.14 -2.65 -6.55
C SER A 65 -32.46 -1.30 -6.33
N ARG A 66 -32.44 -0.78 -5.11
CA ARG A 66 -31.74 0.45 -4.73
C ARG A 66 -30.23 0.27 -4.82
N LEU A 67 -29.70 -0.82 -4.30
CA LEU A 67 -28.28 -1.17 -4.37
C LEU A 67 -27.80 -1.32 -5.83
N ALA A 68 -28.58 -2.02 -6.66
CA ALA A 68 -28.24 -2.21 -8.07
C ALA A 68 -28.15 -0.88 -8.85
N ARG A 69 -29.00 0.10 -8.54
CA ARG A 69 -29.04 1.40 -9.20
C ARG A 69 -28.08 2.44 -8.59
N SER A 70 -27.52 2.18 -7.40
CA SER A 70 -26.62 3.11 -6.75
C SER A 70 -25.29 3.22 -7.49
N ASP A 71 -24.71 4.40 -7.52
CA ASP A 71 -23.39 4.68 -8.06
C ASP A 71 -22.59 5.54 -7.08
N LEU A 72 -21.31 5.19 -6.93
CA LEU A 72 -20.39 5.96 -6.12
C LEU A 72 -19.78 7.12 -6.92
N TYR A 73 -20.05 8.37 -6.53
CA TYR A 73 -19.19 9.47 -6.95
C TYR A 73 -17.86 9.40 -6.21
N ASN A 74 -16.86 8.77 -6.83
CA ASN A 74 -15.59 8.46 -6.19
C ASN A 74 -14.64 9.66 -6.16
N GLY A 75 -14.97 10.66 -5.33
CA GLY A 75 -14.12 11.83 -5.07
C GLY A 75 -12.81 11.44 -4.38
N TYR A 76 -12.84 10.41 -3.51
CA TYR A 76 -11.66 9.91 -2.81
C TYR A 76 -10.60 9.38 -3.78
N ALA A 77 -10.94 8.42 -4.63
CA ALA A 77 -9.98 7.87 -5.59
C ALA A 77 -9.46 8.93 -6.58
N LYS A 78 -10.29 9.93 -6.92
CA LYS A 78 -9.84 11.07 -7.72
C LYS A 78 -8.79 11.89 -6.96
N ALA A 79 -9.05 12.22 -5.70
CA ALA A 79 -8.11 12.99 -4.86
C ALA A 79 -6.78 12.25 -4.68
N VAL A 80 -6.81 10.97 -4.34
CA VAL A 80 -5.60 10.13 -4.21
C VAL A 80 -4.78 10.13 -5.51
N ARG A 81 -5.43 9.91 -6.65
CA ARG A 81 -4.74 9.95 -7.96
C ARG A 81 -4.10 11.30 -8.25
N GLU A 82 -4.79 12.39 -7.96
CA GLU A 82 -4.24 13.74 -8.17
C GLU A 82 -3.08 14.04 -7.23
N LEU A 83 -3.19 13.69 -5.95
CA LEU A 83 -2.14 13.89 -4.95
C LEU A 83 -0.90 13.05 -5.24
N SER A 84 -1.08 11.79 -5.59
CA SER A 84 0.04 10.87 -5.82
C SER A 84 0.74 11.11 -7.17
N ARG A 85 0.10 11.73 -8.15
CA ARG A 85 0.73 11.96 -9.46
C ARG A 85 1.45 13.31 -9.59
N ARG A 86 1.01 14.35 -8.85
CA ARG A 86 1.57 15.71 -8.97
C ARG A 86 3.08 15.79 -8.70
N PRO A 87 3.63 15.18 -7.66
CA PRO A 87 5.08 15.21 -7.41
C PRO A 87 5.89 14.57 -8.54
N PHE A 88 5.29 13.63 -9.29
CA PHE A 88 5.93 12.88 -10.38
C PHE A 88 5.56 13.39 -11.77
N ALA A 89 5.13 14.66 -11.88
CA ALA A 89 4.98 15.34 -13.16
C ALA A 89 6.34 15.47 -13.90
N ARG A 90 7.43 15.40 -13.16
CA ARG A 90 8.80 15.23 -13.65
C ARG A 90 9.39 13.97 -13.06
N ALA A 91 10.29 13.34 -13.81
CA ALA A 91 11.01 12.17 -13.33
C ALA A 91 11.80 12.49 -12.06
N VAL A 92 11.88 11.51 -11.16
CA VAL A 92 12.78 11.57 -10.01
C VAL A 92 14.22 11.57 -10.52
N THR A 93 15.01 12.50 -10.04
CA THR A 93 16.43 12.61 -10.37
C THR A 93 17.29 12.43 -9.14
N ILE A 94 18.31 11.64 -9.24
CA ILE A 94 19.30 11.46 -8.19
C ILE A 94 20.36 12.55 -8.38
N ARG A 95 20.68 13.27 -7.30
CA ARG A 95 21.74 14.28 -7.32
C ARG A 95 23.02 13.70 -6.73
N GLY A 96 24.14 13.92 -7.39
CA GLY A 96 25.44 13.41 -7.01
C GLY A 96 25.85 12.20 -7.85
N GLU A 97 27.10 11.79 -7.68
CA GLU A 97 27.64 10.59 -8.33
C GLU A 97 27.27 9.36 -7.52
N LEU A 98 26.59 8.42 -8.13
CA LEU A 98 26.32 7.11 -7.56
C LEU A 98 27.34 6.10 -8.08
N PRO A 99 27.73 5.13 -7.23
CA PRO A 99 28.41 3.93 -7.73
C PRO A 99 27.59 3.27 -8.83
N GLU A 100 28.29 2.74 -9.84
CA GLU A 100 27.65 2.17 -11.03
C GLU A 100 26.54 1.14 -10.74
N PRO A 101 26.68 0.24 -9.75
CA PRO A 101 25.60 -0.68 -9.39
C PRO A 101 24.30 0.00 -8.94
N LEU A 102 24.39 1.17 -8.29
CA LEU A 102 23.21 1.94 -7.85
C LEU A 102 22.57 2.73 -8.99
N ASN A 103 23.34 3.15 -9.99
CA ASN A 103 22.79 3.75 -11.21
C ASN A 103 21.96 2.73 -11.98
N ALA A 104 22.45 1.52 -12.16
CA ALA A 104 21.71 0.44 -12.80
C ALA A 104 20.43 0.08 -12.04
N MET A 105 20.45 0.18 -10.70
CA MET A 105 19.29 -0.04 -9.85
C MET A 105 18.20 1.03 -10.05
N ALA A 106 18.56 2.28 -10.37
CA ALA A 106 17.58 3.34 -10.60
C ALA A 106 16.71 3.11 -11.84
N GLU A 107 17.21 2.38 -12.84
CA GLU A 107 16.46 2.02 -14.04
C GLU A 107 15.50 0.84 -13.87
N GLY A 108 15.74 0.02 -12.83
CA GLY A 108 14.88 -1.09 -12.49
C GLY A 108 15.04 -1.41 -11.01
N VAL A 109 14.19 -0.82 -10.17
CA VAL A 109 14.33 -0.91 -8.70
C VAL A 109 13.76 -2.20 -8.11
N ASP A 110 12.94 -2.91 -8.87
CA ASP A 110 12.26 -4.15 -8.47
C ASP A 110 12.38 -5.25 -9.53
N GLU A 111 11.69 -6.38 -9.30
CA GLU A 111 11.63 -7.49 -10.26
C GLU A 111 10.69 -7.23 -11.45
N GLU A 112 9.76 -6.28 -11.31
CA GLU A 112 8.80 -5.93 -12.36
C GLU A 112 9.37 -4.95 -13.38
N GLY A 113 10.62 -4.53 -13.21
CA GLY A 113 11.31 -3.59 -14.12
C GLY A 113 10.80 -2.15 -13.98
N ARG A 114 10.19 -1.79 -12.85
CA ARG A 114 9.80 -0.41 -12.58
C ARG A 114 11.05 0.43 -12.34
N ASN A 115 11.12 1.60 -12.97
CA ASN A 115 12.14 2.58 -12.65
C ASN A 115 11.83 3.31 -11.34
N LEU A 116 12.81 4.04 -10.82
CA LEU A 116 12.69 4.77 -9.56
C LEU A 116 11.49 5.71 -9.51
N THR A 117 11.17 6.40 -10.60
CA THR A 117 10.03 7.32 -10.66
C THR A 117 8.70 6.60 -10.49
N ARG A 118 8.51 5.47 -11.17
CA ARG A 118 7.30 4.67 -11.08
C ARG A 118 7.14 4.06 -9.69
N PHE A 119 8.22 3.46 -9.18
CA PHE A 119 8.24 2.88 -7.84
C PHE A 119 7.91 3.92 -6.76
N SER A 120 8.57 5.10 -6.80
CA SER A 120 8.31 6.18 -5.83
C SER A 120 6.86 6.69 -5.90
N LYS A 121 6.25 6.72 -7.08
CA LYS A 121 4.83 7.06 -7.23
C LYS A 121 3.93 6.01 -6.58
N ASP A 122 4.23 4.72 -6.75
CA ASP A 122 3.46 3.63 -6.15
C ASP A 122 3.60 3.66 -4.63
N VAL A 123 4.81 3.90 -4.09
CA VAL A 123 5.09 4.13 -2.66
C VAL A 123 4.22 5.28 -2.12
N LEU A 124 4.22 6.44 -2.80
CA LEU A 124 3.41 7.58 -2.36
C LEU A 124 1.91 7.26 -2.41
N THR A 125 1.46 6.50 -3.40
CA THR A 125 0.04 6.10 -3.51
C THR A 125 -0.38 5.23 -2.33
N VAL A 126 0.44 4.24 -1.95
CA VAL A 126 0.20 3.41 -0.77
C VAL A 126 0.23 4.27 0.50
N ALA A 127 1.24 5.11 0.67
CA ALA A 127 1.37 5.98 1.83
C ALA A 127 0.19 6.95 2.00
N VAL A 128 -0.35 7.50 0.92
CA VAL A 128 -1.56 8.36 0.96
C VAL A 128 -2.80 7.57 1.36
N ASN A 129 -2.93 6.32 0.89
CA ASN A 129 -4.08 5.47 1.20
C ASN A 129 -4.04 4.89 2.61
N ARG A 130 -2.86 4.49 3.09
CA ARG A 130 -2.69 3.76 4.35
C ARG A 130 -2.19 4.60 5.52
N GLY A 131 -1.64 5.79 5.23
CA GLY A 131 -0.93 6.62 6.21
C GLY A 131 0.53 6.24 6.39
N LEU A 132 0.93 5.04 5.96
CA LEU A 132 2.31 4.54 5.95
C LEU A 132 2.48 3.49 4.84
N CYS A 133 3.72 3.13 4.55
CA CYS A 133 4.08 2.00 3.69
C CYS A 133 5.44 1.46 4.12
N HIS A 134 5.74 0.24 3.75
CA HIS A 134 7.02 -0.39 4.03
C HIS A 134 7.76 -0.67 2.73
N ILE A 135 9.07 -0.47 2.76
CA ILE A 135 9.97 -0.82 1.67
C ILE A 135 10.97 -1.81 2.22
N LEU A 136 10.87 -3.05 1.78
CA LEU A 136 11.87 -4.06 2.05
C LEU A 136 12.98 -3.94 1.01
N VAL A 137 14.22 -3.91 1.48
CA VAL A 137 15.39 -4.09 0.62
C VAL A 137 15.73 -5.56 0.65
N ASP A 138 15.41 -6.25 -0.44
CA ASP A 138 15.66 -7.68 -0.60
C ASP A 138 16.85 -7.93 -1.51
N TYR A 139 17.52 -9.04 -1.29
CA TYR A 139 18.60 -9.52 -2.13
C TYR A 139 18.33 -10.99 -2.50
N PRO A 140 18.31 -11.32 -3.80
CA PRO A 140 18.02 -12.68 -4.21
C PRO A 140 19.07 -13.65 -3.65
N PRO A 141 18.70 -14.93 -3.41
CA PRO A 141 19.64 -15.94 -2.92
C PRO A 141 20.87 -15.98 -3.79
N ASN A 142 22.04 -15.72 -3.21
CA ASN A 142 23.30 -15.68 -3.94
C ASN A 142 23.93 -17.06 -3.97
N GLN A 143 24.03 -17.66 -5.15
CA GLN A 143 24.75 -18.91 -5.41
C GLN A 143 26.04 -18.66 -6.21
N ALA A 144 26.38 -17.40 -6.51
CA ALA A 144 27.58 -17.05 -7.23
C ALA A 144 28.82 -17.30 -6.36
N ALA A 145 29.85 -17.92 -6.94
CA ALA A 145 31.11 -18.19 -6.26
C ALA A 145 32.00 -16.93 -6.12
N ASN A 146 31.75 -15.91 -6.94
CA ASN A 146 32.51 -14.67 -6.91
C ASN A 146 31.68 -13.50 -7.48
N LEU A 147 32.17 -12.27 -7.27
CA LEU A 147 31.54 -11.02 -7.72
C LEU A 147 31.34 -10.94 -9.25
N GLY A 148 32.21 -11.61 -10.02
CA GLY A 148 32.10 -11.65 -11.48
C GLY A 148 30.87 -12.45 -11.93
N GLU A 149 30.65 -13.60 -11.32
CA GLU A 149 29.47 -14.43 -11.56
C GLU A 149 28.18 -13.76 -11.08
N GLU A 150 28.23 -13.11 -9.91
CA GLU A 150 27.12 -12.33 -9.37
C GLU A 150 26.66 -11.26 -10.40
N ARG A 151 27.61 -10.52 -10.97
CA ARG A 151 27.31 -9.52 -12.00
C ARG A 151 26.78 -10.14 -13.29
N GLN A 152 27.30 -11.30 -13.72
CA GLN A 152 26.80 -12.01 -14.90
C GLN A 152 25.39 -12.54 -14.72
N MET A 153 25.04 -12.98 -13.48
CA MET A 153 23.69 -13.40 -13.10
C MET A 153 22.73 -12.23 -12.92
N GLY A 154 23.23 -10.99 -12.94
CA GLY A 154 22.42 -9.78 -12.71
C GLY A 154 21.86 -9.67 -11.29
N LEU A 155 22.50 -10.37 -10.33
CA LEU A 155 22.10 -10.33 -8.92
C LEU A 155 22.36 -8.94 -8.35
N ARG A 156 21.33 -8.33 -7.81
CA ARG A 156 21.39 -6.99 -7.23
C ARG A 156 20.32 -6.82 -6.16
N PRO A 157 20.51 -5.89 -5.23
CA PRO A 157 19.44 -5.49 -4.31
C PRO A 157 18.22 -4.99 -5.09
N ARG A 158 17.05 -5.27 -4.57
CA ARG A 158 15.77 -4.82 -5.11
C ARG A 158 14.89 -4.26 -4.01
N PHE A 159 14.02 -3.34 -4.36
CA PHE A 159 13.00 -2.84 -3.46
C PHE A 159 11.71 -3.62 -3.64
N VAL A 160 11.11 -3.99 -2.53
CA VAL A 160 9.77 -4.58 -2.49
C VAL A 160 8.87 -3.63 -1.70
N LEU A 161 7.83 -3.12 -2.35
CA LEU A 161 6.81 -2.32 -1.68
C LEU A 161 5.83 -3.25 -0.99
N ILE A 162 5.67 -3.10 0.31
CA ILE A 162 4.76 -3.89 1.14
C ILE A 162 3.63 -2.98 1.62
N ASP A 163 2.38 -3.36 1.31
CA ASP A 163 1.20 -2.73 1.88
C ASP A 163 1.14 -3.05 3.39
N PRO A 164 0.91 -2.08 4.27
CA PRO A 164 0.79 -2.33 5.71
C PRO A 164 -0.27 -3.36 6.08
N LYS A 165 -1.26 -3.57 5.23
CA LYS A 165 -2.31 -4.56 5.45
C LYS A 165 -1.84 -6.00 5.22
N ASP A 166 -0.72 -6.18 4.51
CA ASP A 166 -0.16 -7.49 4.16
C ASP A 166 0.96 -7.94 5.14
N LEU A 167 1.14 -7.22 6.24
CA LEU A 167 2.16 -7.50 7.28
C LEU A 167 1.66 -8.41 8.40
#